data_12bc5b4bd53b3287088f45bef6316a40
#
_entry.id   12bc5b4bd53b3287088f45bef6316a40
#
_cell.length_a   1.000
_cell.length_b   1.000
_cell.length_c   1.000
_cell.angle_alpha   90.00
_cell.angle_beta   90.00
_cell.angle_gamma   90.00
#
_symmetry.space_group_name_H-M   'P 1'
#
loop_
_entity.id
_entity.type
_entity.pdbx_description
1 polymer ?
#
loop_
_entity_poly.entity_id
_entity_poly.type
_entity_poly.pdbx_seq_one_letter_code
_entity_poly.pdbx_strand_id
1 'polypeptide(L)'
;MRSIYDLSLNDLREYFIEKGEKPYRAIQIFEWLYRFEIRSFDLMTNQKKSIIELLKNEFSLDLLKLRERQISSDKTEKFLFELEDGNLIETVLMNHVYGNSLCVTTQVGCNMGCVFCASGMHKKVRNLTTAEIVLQVMSVANIIGKRISHIVIMGIGEPFDNYENVIRFMKIANEPKGLEIGARHISVSTCGLVPKIYDFAKEEMQSNLAISLHAPTNDVRDKIMPINKAYPLEVLIPAIKDYIKATNRRVTLEYILLKDLNDSKEMANKLADLIFGMNVYVNLIPYNEVKEKPYKRSLPEAMKDFYDALKKRGINVTLRQEQGHDIDAACGQLRSKKMNNTSN
;
A
#
# COMPACT_ATOMS: atom_id res chain seq x y z
N MET A 1 23.45 -12.01 -0.91
CA MET A 1 22.53 -13.13 -0.56
C MET A 1 21.09 -12.64 -0.68
N ARG A 2 20.15 -13.49 -1.03
CA ARG A 2 18.74 -13.06 -1.03
C ARG A 2 18.20 -12.97 0.39
N SER A 3 17.24 -12.09 0.63
CA SER A 3 16.60 -12.03 1.94
C SER A 3 15.69 -13.24 2.15
N ILE A 4 15.70 -13.84 3.35
CA ILE A 4 14.78 -14.94 3.69
C ILE A 4 13.33 -14.46 3.74
N TYR A 5 13.11 -13.17 3.98
CA TYR A 5 11.79 -12.54 4.02
C TYR A 5 11.10 -12.43 2.65
N ASP A 6 11.79 -12.79 1.55
CA ASP A 6 11.17 -12.96 0.22
C ASP A 6 10.31 -14.24 0.13
N LEU A 7 10.48 -15.18 1.06
CA LEU A 7 9.80 -16.46 1.03
C LEU A 7 8.50 -16.42 1.85
N SER A 8 7.39 -16.80 1.23
CA SER A 8 6.18 -17.18 1.96
C SER A 8 6.40 -18.50 2.72
N LEU A 9 5.46 -18.84 3.62
CA LEU A 9 5.54 -20.13 4.32
C LEU A 9 5.53 -21.31 3.34
N ASN A 10 4.80 -21.21 2.22
CA ASN A 10 4.78 -22.26 1.20
C ASN A 10 6.08 -22.33 0.42
N ASP A 11 6.64 -21.18 0.00
CA ASP A 11 7.95 -21.13 -0.67
C ASP A 11 9.04 -21.77 0.23
N LEU A 12 8.97 -21.50 1.53
CA LEU A 12 9.93 -22.06 2.49
C LEU A 12 9.72 -23.57 2.71
N ARG A 13 8.47 -24.07 2.63
CA ARG A 13 8.20 -25.52 2.64
C ARG A 13 8.78 -26.22 1.41
N GLU A 14 8.57 -25.66 0.22
CA GLU A 14 9.11 -26.18 -1.03
C GLU A 14 10.64 -26.18 -0.99
N TYR A 15 11.26 -25.07 -0.54
CA TYR A 15 12.70 -24.98 -0.35
C TYR A 15 13.25 -26.13 0.52
N PHE A 16 12.61 -26.44 1.66
CA PHE A 16 13.09 -27.55 2.52
C PHE A 16 12.88 -28.91 1.91
N ILE A 17 11.78 -29.13 1.17
CA ILE A 17 11.56 -30.36 0.40
C ILE A 17 12.67 -30.57 -0.63
N GLU A 18 13.02 -29.54 -1.40
CA GLU A 18 14.11 -29.57 -2.38
C GLU A 18 15.48 -29.88 -1.75
N LYS A 19 15.71 -29.42 -0.51
CA LYS A 19 16.93 -29.73 0.26
C LYS A 19 16.88 -31.10 0.98
N GLY A 20 15.84 -31.89 0.77
CA GLY A 20 15.68 -33.20 1.41
C GLY A 20 15.29 -33.13 2.90
N GLU A 21 14.85 -31.97 3.36
CA GLU A 21 14.40 -31.77 4.73
C GLU A 21 12.85 -31.81 4.85
N LYS A 22 12.37 -32.01 6.06
CA LYS A 22 10.92 -32.15 6.31
C LYS A 22 10.21 -30.79 6.27
N PRO A 23 9.01 -30.67 5.64
CA PRO A 23 8.27 -29.42 5.45
C PRO A 23 7.90 -28.69 6.76
N TYR A 24 7.74 -29.38 7.88
CA TYR A 24 7.41 -28.76 9.16
C TYR A 24 8.47 -27.80 9.65
N ARG A 25 9.72 -27.91 9.18
CA ARG A 25 10.82 -27.00 9.52
C ARG A 25 10.55 -25.58 9.04
N ALA A 26 9.86 -25.45 7.91
CA ALA A 26 9.43 -24.15 7.41
C ALA A 26 8.59 -23.39 8.45
N ILE A 27 7.65 -24.10 9.12
CA ILE A 27 6.80 -23.49 10.16
C ILE A 27 7.67 -23.01 11.33
N GLN A 28 8.60 -23.85 11.80
CA GLN A 28 9.47 -23.49 12.91
C GLN A 28 10.34 -22.27 12.59
N ILE A 29 10.93 -22.25 11.38
CA ILE A 29 11.78 -21.12 10.95
C ILE A 29 10.94 -19.88 10.75
N PHE A 30 9.74 -19.99 10.17
CA PHE A 30 8.82 -18.86 10.01
C PHE A 30 8.45 -18.23 11.36
N GLU A 31 8.20 -19.05 12.40
CA GLU A 31 7.98 -18.55 13.76
C GLU A 31 9.22 -17.85 14.33
N TRP A 32 10.42 -18.35 14.09
CA TRP A 32 11.65 -17.67 14.49
C TRP A 32 11.80 -16.29 13.82
N LEU A 33 11.48 -16.19 12.54
CA LEU A 33 11.57 -14.94 11.78
C LEU A 33 10.58 -13.88 12.27
N TYR A 34 9.29 -14.26 12.43
CA TYR A 34 8.21 -13.31 12.60
C TYR A 34 7.69 -13.16 14.04
N ARG A 35 7.75 -14.21 14.86
CA ARG A 35 7.30 -14.15 16.27
C ARG A 35 8.44 -13.85 17.23
N PHE A 36 9.62 -14.42 16.99
CA PHE A 36 10.80 -14.17 17.83
C PHE A 36 11.71 -13.09 17.24
N GLU A 37 11.46 -12.64 16.03
CA GLU A 37 12.16 -11.54 15.36
C GLU A 37 13.68 -11.62 15.49
N ILE A 38 14.25 -12.80 15.25
CA ILE A 38 15.68 -13.06 15.40
C ILE A 38 16.54 -12.21 14.48
N ARG A 39 17.78 -11.95 14.92
CA ARG A 39 18.82 -11.23 14.14
C ARG A 39 19.99 -12.10 13.76
N SER A 40 19.98 -13.38 14.14
CA SER A 40 20.93 -14.40 13.73
C SER A 40 20.24 -15.74 13.66
N PHE A 41 20.56 -16.53 12.65
CA PHE A 41 20.09 -17.91 12.53
C PHE A 41 20.59 -18.80 13.68
N ASP A 42 21.71 -18.44 14.33
CA ASP A 42 22.25 -19.17 15.49
C ASP A 42 21.28 -19.19 16.69
N LEU A 43 20.33 -18.26 16.76
CA LEU A 43 19.33 -18.23 17.80
C LEU A 43 18.24 -19.30 17.67
N MET A 44 18.19 -20.02 16.55
CA MET A 44 17.20 -21.07 16.27
C MET A 44 17.53 -22.37 17.01
N THR A 45 17.38 -22.40 18.33
CA THR A 45 17.82 -23.49 19.21
C THR A 45 17.16 -24.85 18.92
N ASN A 46 16.03 -24.88 18.26
CA ASN A 46 15.31 -26.11 17.88
C ASN A 46 15.67 -26.61 16.47
N GLN A 47 16.66 -25.97 15.79
CA GLN A 47 17.11 -26.40 14.48
C GLN A 47 18.45 -27.17 14.55
N LYS A 48 18.66 -28.08 13.60
CA LYS A 48 19.96 -28.76 13.44
C LYS A 48 21.03 -27.76 12.98
N LYS A 49 22.27 -27.95 13.39
CA LYS A 49 23.41 -27.13 12.95
C LYS A 49 23.53 -27.07 11.43
N SER A 50 23.30 -28.19 10.73
CA SER A 50 23.34 -28.25 9.26
C SER A 50 22.32 -27.35 8.59
N ILE A 51 21.14 -27.16 9.20
CA ILE A 51 20.10 -26.25 8.69
C ILE A 51 20.49 -24.79 8.96
N ILE A 52 21.01 -24.50 10.15
CA ILE A 52 21.51 -23.17 10.47
C ILE A 52 22.58 -22.73 9.48
N GLU A 53 23.56 -23.60 9.21
CA GLU A 53 24.62 -23.33 8.22
C GLU A 53 24.07 -23.20 6.79
N LEU A 54 23.10 -24.04 6.40
CA LEU A 54 22.43 -23.92 5.11
C LEU A 54 21.76 -22.54 4.95
N LEU A 55 21.01 -22.10 5.98
CA LEU A 55 20.34 -20.80 5.96
C LEU A 55 21.32 -19.64 5.92
N LYS A 56 22.41 -19.69 6.70
CA LYS A 56 23.46 -18.66 6.71
C LYS A 56 24.15 -18.51 5.35
N ASN A 57 24.34 -19.62 4.63
CA ASN A 57 25.01 -19.61 3.35
C ASN A 57 24.13 -19.07 2.21
N GLU A 58 22.81 -19.19 2.32
CA GLU A 58 21.89 -18.85 1.23
C GLU A 58 21.10 -17.57 1.47
N PHE A 59 20.87 -17.18 2.75
CA PHE A 59 19.96 -16.08 3.09
C PHE A 59 20.57 -15.03 4.02
N SER A 60 20.08 -13.78 3.91
CA SER A 60 20.29 -12.71 4.90
C SER A 60 19.06 -12.49 5.77
N LEU A 61 19.30 -11.91 6.96
CA LEU A 61 18.31 -11.45 7.93
C LEU A 61 18.33 -9.91 8.09
N ASP A 62 18.98 -9.22 7.15
CA ASP A 62 19.18 -7.79 7.26
C ASP A 62 17.87 -7.03 7.26
N LEU A 63 17.78 -6.04 8.15
CA LEU A 63 16.68 -5.08 8.20
C LEU A 63 16.96 -3.88 7.32
N LEU A 64 15.90 -3.10 7.05
CA LEU A 64 16.04 -1.81 6.38
C LEU A 64 16.82 -0.84 7.26
N LYS A 65 17.72 -0.09 6.66
CA LYS A 65 18.52 0.93 7.35
C LYS A 65 17.72 2.21 7.50
N LEU A 66 17.40 2.57 8.73
CA LEU A 66 16.73 3.84 9.03
C LEU A 66 17.68 5.01 8.76
N ARG A 67 17.26 5.95 7.90
CA ARG A 67 17.97 7.20 7.61
C ARG A 67 17.38 8.39 8.35
N GLU A 68 16.07 8.44 8.47
CA GLU A 68 15.38 9.55 9.13
C GLU A 68 14.04 9.09 9.70
N ARG A 69 13.65 9.65 10.83
CA ARG A 69 12.32 9.53 11.43
C ARG A 69 11.79 10.92 11.70
N GLN A 70 10.62 11.23 11.17
CA GLN A 70 9.90 12.48 11.41
C GLN A 70 8.62 12.19 12.16
N ILE A 71 8.27 13.04 13.12
CA ILE A 71 7.07 12.90 13.94
C ILE A 71 6.24 14.16 13.78
N SER A 72 4.99 13.98 13.34
CA SER A 72 4.00 15.03 13.18
C SER A 72 3.37 15.44 14.51
N SER A 73 2.80 16.64 14.54
CA SER A 73 2.02 17.14 15.68
C SER A 73 0.83 16.25 16.03
N ASP A 74 0.26 15.53 15.06
CA ASP A 74 -0.83 14.55 15.23
C ASP A 74 -0.35 13.13 15.59
N LYS A 75 0.96 12.96 15.86
CA LYS A 75 1.64 11.70 16.18
C LYS A 75 1.75 10.73 15.00
N THR A 76 1.48 11.16 13.79
CA THR A 76 1.86 10.42 12.58
C THR A 76 3.37 10.42 12.43
N GLU A 77 3.96 9.31 12.05
CA GLU A 77 5.41 9.18 11.93
C GLU A 77 5.79 8.75 10.52
N LYS A 78 6.76 9.42 9.94
CA LYS A 78 7.34 9.06 8.65
C LYS A 78 8.77 8.56 8.82
N PHE A 79 9.03 7.39 8.25
CA PHE A 79 10.33 6.74 8.25
C PHE A 79 10.91 6.75 6.85
N LEU A 80 12.14 7.21 6.72
CA LEU A 80 12.94 7.11 5.50
C LEU A 80 13.92 5.98 5.66
N PHE A 81 13.77 4.93 4.85
CA PHE A 81 14.64 3.76 4.85
C PHE A 81 15.53 3.73 3.60
N GLU A 82 16.75 3.25 3.77
CA GLU A 82 17.68 2.93 2.69
C GLU A 82 17.65 1.44 2.40
N LEU A 83 17.53 1.12 1.13
CA LEU A 83 17.59 -0.22 0.58
C LEU A 83 19.05 -0.63 0.32
N GLU A 84 19.31 -1.91 0.08
CA GLU A 84 20.66 -2.45 -0.15
C GLU A 84 21.35 -1.80 -1.37
N ASP A 85 20.59 -1.41 -2.38
CA ASP A 85 21.08 -0.73 -3.59
C ASP A 85 21.23 0.80 -3.44
N GLY A 86 21.06 1.33 -2.23
CA GLY A 86 21.16 2.75 -1.92
C GLY A 86 19.91 3.58 -2.23
N ASN A 87 18.88 2.99 -2.83
CA ASN A 87 17.61 3.68 -3.01
C ASN A 87 16.92 3.97 -1.68
N LEU A 88 16.12 5.03 -1.65
CA LEU A 88 15.38 5.45 -0.46
C LEU A 88 13.89 5.24 -0.66
N ILE A 89 13.22 4.76 0.39
CA ILE A 89 11.77 4.60 0.44
C ILE A 89 11.19 5.23 1.71
N GLU A 90 9.94 5.65 1.63
CA GLU A 90 9.20 6.22 2.75
C GLU A 90 8.07 5.30 3.19
N THR A 91 7.88 5.20 4.49
CA THR A 91 6.84 4.42 5.16
C THR A 91 6.20 5.30 6.22
N VAL A 92 4.87 5.26 6.37
CA VAL A 92 4.15 6.13 7.32
C VAL A 92 3.37 5.31 8.32
N LEU A 93 3.60 5.59 9.60
CA LEU A 93 2.85 5.04 10.71
C LEU A 93 1.77 6.04 11.15
N MET A 94 0.55 5.58 11.20
CA MET A 94 -0.61 6.30 11.69
C MET A 94 -1.12 5.65 12.96
N ASN A 95 -1.21 6.41 14.04
CA ASN A 95 -1.71 5.95 15.32
C ASN A 95 -3.21 6.19 15.43
N HIS A 96 -3.98 5.12 15.58
CA HIS A 96 -5.43 5.19 15.76
C HIS A 96 -5.85 4.56 17.06
N VAL A 97 -7.05 4.91 17.55
CA VAL A 97 -7.63 4.30 18.77
C VAL A 97 -7.77 2.78 18.61
N TYR A 98 -8.02 2.30 17.39
CA TYR A 98 -8.17 0.87 17.08
C TYR A 98 -6.83 0.15 16.77
N GLY A 99 -5.71 0.85 16.81
CA GLY A 99 -4.37 0.29 16.64
C GLY A 99 -3.46 1.05 15.68
N ASN A 100 -2.26 0.52 15.48
CA ASN A 100 -1.24 1.09 14.62
C ASN A 100 -1.47 0.67 13.17
N SER A 101 -1.66 1.64 12.27
CA SER A 101 -1.80 1.42 10.83
C SER A 101 -0.53 1.86 10.10
N LEU A 102 0.02 1.01 9.24
CA LEU A 102 1.22 1.30 8.48
C LEU A 102 0.92 1.44 6.99
N CYS A 103 1.30 2.58 6.41
CA CYS A 103 1.29 2.81 4.97
C CYS A 103 2.62 2.37 4.38
N VAL A 104 2.61 1.33 3.54
CA VAL A 104 3.81 0.74 2.94
C VAL A 104 3.97 1.12 1.47
N THR A 105 5.23 1.30 1.07
CA THR A 105 5.68 1.56 -0.29
C THR A 105 5.92 0.25 -1.03
N THR A 106 5.66 0.22 -2.36
CA THR A 106 5.80 -0.97 -3.19
C THR A 106 6.79 -0.83 -4.35
N GLN A 107 7.23 0.39 -4.65
CA GLN A 107 8.16 0.67 -5.74
C GLN A 107 9.13 1.80 -5.35
N VAL A 108 10.28 1.85 -5.98
CA VAL A 108 11.13 3.03 -5.99
C VAL A 108 10.68 3.91 -7.16
N GLY A 109 10.00 5.03 -6.85
CA GLY A 109 9.32 5.87 -7.84
C GLY A 109 8.01 5.27 -8.37
N CYS A 110 7.35 5.94 -9.33
CA CYS A 110 6.07 5.50 -9.87
C CYS A 110 5.89 5.98 -11.31
N ASN A 111 5.46 5.09 -12.23
CA ASN A 111 5.25 5.43 -13.64
C ASN A 111 3.80 5.82 -13.98
N MET A 112 2.89 5.82 -13.00
CA MET A 112 1.47 6.12 -13.28
C MET A 112 1.22 7.58 -13.66
N GLY A 113 2.10 8.51 -13.24
CA GLY A 113 2.09 9.89 -13.67
C GLY A 113 0.89 10.71 -13.20
N CYS A 114 0.20 10.29 -12.12
CA CYS A 114 -0.92 11.05 -11.56
C CYS A 114 -0.46 12.48 -11.22
N VAL A 115 -1.16 13.47 -11.77
CA VAL A 115 -0.69 14.86 -11.74
C VAL A 115 -0.71 15.50 -10.34
N PHE A 116 -1.54 15.00 -9.44
CA PHE A 116 -1.68 15.46 -8.06
C PHE A 116 -0.70 14.80 -7.09
N CYS A 117 0.00 13.72 -7.50
CA CYS A 117 0.82 12.90 -6.62
C CYS A 117 2.30 13.25 -6.75
N ALA A 118 2.98 13.44 -5.62
CA ALA A 118 4.42 13.69 -5.58
C ALA A 118 5.24 12.46 -6.05
N SER A 119 4.79 11.24 -5.75
CA SER A 119 5.45 10.02 -6.21
C SER A 119 5.52 9.90 -7.73
N GLY A 120 4.54 10.47 -8.46
CA GLY A 120 4.53 10.50 -9.92
C GLY A 120 5.57 11.46 -10.56
N MET A 121 6.28 12.25 -9.76
CA MET A 121 7.36 13.13 -10.25
C MET A 121 8.65 12.37 -10.53
N HIS A 122 8.83 11.22 -9.91
CA HIS A 122 10.00 10.37 -10.08
C HIS A 122 9.60 9.10 -10.83
N LYS A 123 10.25 8.86 -11.99
CA LYS A 123 10.04 7.63 -12.74
C LYS A 123 10.36 6.42 -11.87
N LYS A 124 9.63 5.34 -12.09
CA LYS A 124 9.92 4.07 -11.43
C LYS A 124 11.33 3.60 -11.79
N VAL A 125 12.16 3.38 -10.77
CA VAL A 125 13.46 2.75 -10.90
C VAL A 125 13.28 1.23 -10.93
N ARG A 126 12.56 0.68 -9.93
CA ARG A 126 12.25 -0.75 -9.84
C ARG A 126 11.09 -1.04 -8.90
N ASN A 127 10.60 -2.26 -8.97
CA ASN A 127 9.72 -2.83 -7.97
C ASN A 127 10.51 -3.14 -6.68
N LEU A 128 9.85 -3.03 -5.53
CA LEU A 128 10.37 -3.60 -4.30
C LEU A 128 10.17 -5.11 -4.32
N THR A 129 11.12 -5.84 -3.71
CA THR A 129 10.96 -7.27 -3.45
C THR A 129 9.91 -7.49 -2.35
N THR A 130 9.44 -8.72 -2.21
CA THR A 130 8.55 -9.09 -1.10
C THR A 130 9.20 -8.77 0.24
N ALA A 131 10.49 -9.12 0.41
CA ALA A 131 11.26 -8.82 1.61
C ALA A 131 11.29 -7.33 1.94
N GLU A 132 11.59 -6.48 0.96
CA GLU A 132 11.63 -5.03 1.18
C GLU A 132 10.28 -4.45 1.62
N ILE A 133 9.16 -5.06 1.21
CA ILE A 133 7.83 -4.65 1.69
C ILE A 133 7.57 -5.19 3.11
N VAL A 134 7.88 -6.46 3.38
CA VAL A 134 7.78 -7.08 4.71
C VAL A 134 8.61 -6.32 5.74
N LEU A 135 9.85 -5.99 5.37
CA LEU A 135 10.82 -5.35 6.25
C LEU A 135 10.41 -3.92 6.64
N GLN A 136 9.57 -3.22 5.88
CA GLN A 136 8.97 -1.96 6.32
C GLN A 136 8.13 -2.18 7.59
N VAL A 137 7.30 -3.24 7.61
CA VAL A 137 6.45 -3.57 8.76
C VAL A 137 7.30 -3.95 9.96
N MET A 138 8.26 -4.85 9.79
CA MET A 138 9.11 -5.35 10.88
C MET A 138 10.02 -4.25 11.43
N SER A 139 10.63 -3.44 10.56
CA SER A 139 11.52 -2.36 10.98
C SER A 139 10.77 -1.31 11.80
N VAL A 140 9.58 -0.88 11.34
CA VAL A 140 8.77 0.10 12.08
C VAL A 140 8.30 -0.50 13.41
N ALA A 141 7.76 -1.73 13.43
CA ALA A 141 7.33 -2.40 14.65
C ALA A 141 8.46 -2.47 15.68
N ASN A 142 9.67 -2.83 15.24
CA ASN A 142 10.86 -2.88 16.10
C ASN A 142 11.26 -1.48 16.64
N ILE A 143 11.26 -0.44 15.79
CA ILE A 143 11.63 0.93 16.19
C ILE A 143 10.66 1.49 17.23
N ILE A 144 9.35 1.23 17.09
CA ILE A 144 8.33 1.77 18.01
C ILE A 144 8.07 0.85 19.22
N GLY A 145 8.59 -0.39 19.21
CA GLY A 145 8.33 -1.40 20.25
C GLY A 145 6.87 -1.82 20.35
N LYS A 146 6.10 -1.73 19.27
CA LYS A 146 4.67 -2.03 19.24
C LYS A 146 4.29 -2.77 17.96
N ARG A 147 3.29 -3.65 18.06
CA ARG A 147 2.75 -4.37 16.89
C ARG A 147 2.04 -3.44 15.92
N ILE A 148 2.23 -3.70 14.62
CA ILE A 148 1.40 -3.15 13.55
C ILE A 148 0.15 -4.01 13.42
N SER A 149 -1.02 -3.40 13.46
CA SER A 149 -2.33 -4.09 13.42
C SER A 149 -3.06 -3.93 12.09
N HIS A 150 -2.73 -2.90 11.31
CA HIS A 150 -3.36 -2.59 10.03
C HIS A 150 -2.29 -2.21 9.00
N ILE A 151 -2.53 -2.58 7.75
CA ILE A 151 -1.66 -2.22 6.62
C ILE A 151 -2.50 -1.55 5.54
N VAL A 152 -2.02 -0.41 5.04
CA VAL A 152 -2.51 0.20 3.81
C VAL A 152 -1.39 0.23 2.78
N ILE A 153 -1.60 -0.41 1.64
CA ILE A 153 -0.64 -0.46 0.55
C ILE A 153 -0.96 0.71 -0.37
N MET A 154 -0.56 1.91 0.07
CA MET A 154 -0.89 3.21 -0.54
C MET A 154 0.29 4.18 -0.52
N GLY A 155 1.51 3.67 -0.28
CA GLY A 155 2.75 4.43 -0.33
C GLY A 155 3.21 4.72 -1.76
N ILE A 156 4.52 4.84 -1.96
CA ILE A 156 5.10 5.10 -3.28
C ILE A 156 4.93 3.86 -4.19
N GLY A 157 4.42 4.09 -5.40
CA GLY A 157 4.25 3.05 -6.42
C GLY A 157 2.80 2.67 -6.70
N GLU A 158 2.62 1.87 -7.74
CA GLU A 158 1.37 1.20 -8.07
C GLU A 158 1.48 -0.26 -7.65
N PRO A 159 0.72 -0.71 -6.63
CA PRO A 159 0.84 -2.08 -6.13
C PRO A 159 0.58 -3.15 -7.19
N PHE A 160 -0.35 -2.91 -8.10
CA PHE A 160 -0.68 -3.87 -9.14
C PHE A 160 0.31 -3.92 -10.31
N ASP A 161 1.22 -2.94 -10.41
CA ASP A 161 2.41 -3.00 -11.28
C ASP A 161 3.58 -3.79 -10.62
N ASN A 162 3.45 -4.11 -9.33
CA ASN A 162 4.33 -5.01 -8.58
C ASN A 162 3.55 -6.21 -7.99
N TYR A 163 2.62 -6.76 -8.76
CA TYR A 163 1.57 -7.66 -8.31
C TYR A 163 2.08 -8.86 -7.52
N GLU A 164 3.00 -9.63 -8.07
CA GLU A 164 3.49 -10.89 -7.46
C GLU A 164 4.13 -10.67 -6.08
N ASN A 165 4.98 -9.64 -5.96
CA ASN A 165 5.61 -9.32 -4.67
C ASN A 165 4.59 -8.81 -3.65
N VAL A 166 3.62 -7.99 -4.10
CA VAL A 166 2.57 -7.46 -3.23
C VAL A 166 1.65 -8.57 -2.73
N ILE A 167 1.22 -9.48 -3.60
CA ILE A 167 0.36 -10.61 -3.19
C ILE A 167 1.12 -11.53 -2.22
N ARG A 168 2.40 -11.83 -2.49
CA ARG A 168 3.22 -12.63 -1.59
C ARG A 168 3.38 -11.95 -0.23
N PHE A 169 3.65 -10.64 -0.20
CA PHE A 169 3.67 -9.85 1.02
C PHE A 169 2.34 -9.94 1.79
N MET A 170 1.19 -9.77 1.11
CA MET A 170 -0.12 -9.84 1.76
C MET A 170 -0.38 -11.23 2.36
N LYS A 171 0.06 -12.30 1.70
CA LYS A 171 -0.01 -13.68 2.22
C LYS A 171 0.85 -13.83 3.48
N ILE A 172 2.08 -13.33 3.48
CA ILE A 172 2.98 -13.32 4.65
C ILE A 172 2.36 -12.50 5.79
N ALA A 173 1.83 -11.32 5.48
CA ALA A 173 1.21 -10.45 6.48
C ALA A 173 -0.01 -11.08 7.14
N ASN A 174 -0.78 -11.86 6.40
CA ASN A 174 -1.98 -12.54 6.91
C ASN A 174 -1.68 -13.91 7.55
N GLU A 175 -0.52 -14.52 7.28
CA GLU A 175 -0.17 -15.85 7.81
C GLU A 175 -0.14 -15.84 9.36
N PRO A 176 -0.89 -16.75 10.03
CA PRO A 176 -0.91 -16.83 11.50
C PRO A 176 0.46 -17.09 12.14
N LYS A 177 1.40 -17.68 11.40
CA LYS A 177 2.79 -17.91 11.82
C LYS A 177 3.74 -16.79 11.32
N GLY A 178 3.21 -15.84 10.55
CA GLY A 178 3.90 -14.65 10.05
C GLY A 178 3.60 -13.41 10.88
N LEU A 179 3.25 -12.30 10.21
CA LEU A 179 2.91 -11.05 10.88
C LEU A 179 1.54 -11.09 11.59
N GLU A 180 0.71 -12.08 11.29
CA GLU A 180 -0.59 -12.34 11.92
C GLU A 180 -1.54 -11.11 11.86
N ILE A 181 -1.54 -10.40 10.74
CA ILE A 181 -2.44 -9.27 10.49
C ILE A 181 -3.66 -9.79 9.76
N GLY A 182 -4.84 -9.65 10.38
CA GLY A 182 -6.09 -10.12 9.79
C GLY A 182 -6.31 -9.58 8.37
N ALA A 183 -6.75 -10.41 7.43
CA ALA A 183 -6.89 -10.02 6.03
C ALA A 183 -7.74 -8.75 5.84
N ARG A 184 -8.80 -8.57 6.64
CA ARG A 184 -9.65 -7.37 6.62
C ARG A 184 -8.97 -6.10 7.14
N HIS A 185 -7.81 -6.23 7.78
CA HIS A 185 -6.96 -5.12 8.21
C HIS A 185 -5.88 -4.78 7.17
N ILE A 186 -5.87 -5.45 6.03
CA ILE A 186 -4.98 -5.18 4.90
C ILE A 186 -5.81 -4.56 3.78
N SER A 187 -5.44 -3.36 3.35
CA SER A 187 -6.07 -2.65 2.23
C SER A 187 -5.05 -2.39 1.14
N VAL A 188 -5.34 -2.80 -0.09
CA VAL A 188 -4.53 -2.48 -1.27
C VAL A 188 -5.28 -1.50 -2.15
N SER A 189 -4.59 -0.44 -2.61
CA SER A 189 -5.16 0.54 -3.54
C SER A 189 -4.49 0.43 -4.90
N THR A 190 -5.27 0.55 -5.96
CA THR A 190 -4.76 0.61 -7.34
C THR A 190 -5.34 1.78 -8.09
N CYS A 191 -4.57 2.35 -9.03
CA CYS A 191 -5.05 3.37 -9.95
C CYS A 191 -6.00 2.80 -11.03
N GLY A 192 -6.23 1.48 -11.04
CA GLY A 192 -7.17 0.81 -11.94
C GLY A 192 -6.51 0.03 -13.08
N LEU A 193 -5.46 -0.74 -12.80
CA LEU A 193 -4.92 -1.72 -13.74
C LEU A 193 -5.92 -2.89 -13.88
N VAL A 194 -6.84 -2.76 -14.83
CA VAL A 194 -8.01 -3.64 -14.97
C VAL A 194 -7.66 -5.12 -15.04
N PRO A 195 -6.68 -5.61 -15.81
CA PRO A 195 -6.34 -7.03 -15.80
C PRO A 195 -5.99 -7.55 -14.41
N LYS A 196 -5.30 -6.74 -13.58
CA LYS A 196 -4.90 -7.11 -12.23
C LYS A 196 -6.05 -7.04 -11.22
N ILE A 197 -7.11 -6.27 -11.49
CA ILE A 197 -8.35 -6.34 -10.70
C ILE A 197 -9.00 -7.71 -10.87
N TYR A 198 -9.05 -8.27 -12.09
CA TYR A 198 -9.55 -9.61 -12.34
C TYR A 198 -8.67 -10.70 -11.74
N ASP A 199 -7.35 -10.53 -11.76
CA ASP A 199 -6.43 -11.45 -11.08
C ASP A 199 -6.65 -11.43 -9.56
N PHE A 200 -6.79 -10.22 -8.98
CA PHE A 200 -7.03 -10.04 -7.54
C PHE A 200 -8.39 -10.62 -7.08
N ALA A 201 -9.39 -10.65 -7.95
CA ALA A 201 -10.67 -11.29 -7.67
C ALA A 201 -10.55 -12.81 -7.48
N LYS A 202 -9.50 -13.44 -8.00
CA LYS A 202 -9.21 -14.89 -7.86
C LYS A 202 -8.39 -15.21 -6.61
N GLU A 203 -7.80 -14.21 -5.95
CA GLU A 203 -7.04 -14.43 -4.72
C GLU A 203 -7.98 -14.77 -3.57
N GLU A 204 -7.75 -15.90 -2.91
CA GLU A 204 -8.57 -16.42 -1.80
C GLU A 204 -8.37 -15.63 -0.49
N MET A 205 -8.06 -14.34 -0.59
CA MET A 205 -7.75 -13.48 0.55
C MET A 205 -8.84 -12.44 0.77
N GLN A 206 -9.30 -12.29 2.02
CA GLN A 206 -10.34 -11.31 2.37
C GLN A 206 -9.79 -9.89 2.61
N SER A 207 -8.77 -9.47 1.89
CA SER A 207 -8.22 -8.12 1.98
C SER A 207 -9.08 -7.08 1.27
N ASN A 208 -9.01 -5.81 1.68
CA ASN A 208 -9.83 -4.76 1.11
C ASN A 208 -9.20 -4.23 -0.19
N LEU A 209 -10.04 -4.03 -1.22
CA LEU A 209 -9.64 -3.36 -2.45
C LEU A 209 -10.12 -1.91 -2.42
N ALA A 210 -9.19 -0.99 -2.70
CA ALA A 210 -9.49 0.41 -2.97
C ALA A 210 -9.11 0.76 -4.41
N ILE A 211 -9.92 1.58 -5.07
CA ILE A 211 -9.69 2.06 -6.44
C ILE A 211 -9.54 3.57 -6.40
N SER A 212 -8.41 4.06 -6.86
CA SER A 212 -8.17 5.48 -7.11
C SER A 212 -9.00 5.93 -8.31
N LEU A 213 -10.26 6.32 -8.07
CA LEU A 213 -11.19 6.75 -9.11
C LEU A 213 -10.96 8.22 -9.49
N HIS A 214 -11.01 9.09 -8.51
CA HIS A 214 -10.71 10.53 -8.53
C HIS A 214 -11.50 11.41 -9.51
N ALA A 215 -12.25 10.84 -10.44
CA ALA A 215 -13.13 11.58 -11.34
C ALA A 215 -14.31 10.72 -11.82
N PRO A 216 -15.50 11.31 -12.03
CA PRO A 216 -16.68 10.60 -12.50
C PRO A 216 -16.83 10.61 -14.03
N THR A 217 -15.93 11.29 -14.74
CA THR A 217 -15.94 11.39 -16.22
C THR A 217 -14.53 11.19 -16.78
N ASN A 218 -14.44 10.65 -17.99
CA ASN A 218 -13.15 10.45 -18.67
C ASN A 218 -12.41 11.78 -18.90
N ASP A 219 -13.13 12.84 -19.32
CA ASP A 219 -12.53 14.16 -19.59
C ASP A 219 -11.75 14.72 -18.38
N VAL A 220 -12.27 14.52 -17.18
CA VAL A 220 -11.60 14.93 -15.94
C VAL A 220 -10.53 13.92 -15.56
N ARG A 221 -10.83 12.61 -15.65
CA ARG A 221 -9.90 11.56 -15.28
C ARG A 221 -8.66 11.55 -16.16
N ASP A 222 -8.78 11.78 -17.47
CA ASP A 222 -7.65 11.89 -18.40
C ASP A 222 -6.68 13.01 -18.03
N LYS A 223 -7.20 14.13 -17.50
CA LYS A 223 -6.38 15.25 -17.05
C LYS A 223 -5.56 14.95 -15.82
N ILE A 224 -6.04 14.08 -14.92
CA ILE A 224 -5.42 13.85 -13.62
C ILE A 224 -4.77 12.48 -13.46
N MET A 225 -5.19 11.48 -14.24
CA MET A 225 -4.71 10.10 -14.18
C MET A 225 -4.46 9.54 -15.58
N PRO A 226 -3.22 9.59 -16.09
CA PRO A 226 -2.88 9.11 -17.45
C PRO A 226 -3.28 7.66 -17.72
N ILE A 227 -3.40 6.83 -16.70
CA ILE A 227 -3.84 5.43 -16.81
C ILE A 227 -5.25 5.31 -17.40
N ASN A 228 -6.08 6.35 -17.33
CA ASN A 228 -7.41 6.35 -17.89
C ASN A 228 -7.42 6.14 -19.42
N LYS A 229 -6.35 6.57 -20.11
CA LYS A 229 -6.19 6.33 -21.55
C LYS A 229 -6.11 4.84 -21.89
N ALA A 230 -5.52 4.04 -20.99
CA ALA A 230 -5.43 2.59 -21.16
C ALA A 230 -6.70 1.88 -20.66
N TYR A 231 -7.27 2.38 -19.54
CA TYR A 231 -8.44 1.79 -18.89
C TYR A 231 -9.46 2.91 -18.57
N PRO A 232 -10.24 3.36 -19.56
CA PRO A 232 -11.28 4.37 -19.35
C PRO A 232 -12.40 3.85 -18.46
N LEU A 233 -13.29 4.74 -18.02
CA LEU A 233 -14.36 4.37 -17.07
C LEU A 233 -15.26 3.26 -17.60
N GLU A 234 -15.49 3.18 -18.91
CA GLU A 234 -16.27 2.13 -19.56
C GLU A 234 -15.63 0.73 -19.43
N VAL A 235 -14.33 0.67 -19.13
CA VAL A 235 -13.60 -0.58 -18.87
C VAL A 235 -13.40 -0.79 -17.36
N LEU A 236 -13.09 0.27 -16.62
CA LEU A 236 -12.81 0.18 -15.18
C LEU A 236 -14.07 -0.13 -14.37
N ILE A 237 -15.21 0.53 -14.63
CA ILE A 237 -16.43 0.35 -13.84
C ILE A 237 -17.00 -1.07 -13.96
N PRO A 238 -17.09 -1.67 -15.16
CA PRO A 238 -17.43 -3.10 -15.30
C PRO A 238 -16.49 -4.01 -14.51
N ALA A 239 -15.17 -3.80 -14.57
CA ALA A 239 -14.23 -4.62 -13.81
C ALA A 239 -14.45 -4.55 -12.27
N ILE A 240 -14.80 -3.36 -11.76
CA ILE A 240 -15.16 -3.20 -10.35
C ILE A 240 -16.47 -3.96 -10.03
N LYS A 241 -17.47 -3.90 -10.91
CA LYS A 241 -18.74 -4.64 -10.75
C LYS A 241 -18.49 -6.15 -10.75
N ASP A 242 -17.67 -6.64 -11.66
CA ASP A 242 -17.30 -8.05 -11.76
C ASP A 242 -16.53 -8.52 -10.52
N TYR A 243 -15.58 -7.71 -10.01
CA TYR A 243 -14.91 -7.97 -8.75
C TYR A 243 -15.89 -8.08 -7.57
N ILE A 244 -16.82 -7.12 -7.45
CA ILE A 244 -17.84 -7.15 -6.40
C ILE A 244 -18.71 -8.41 -6.51
N LYS A 245 -19.13 -8.76 -7.72
CA LYS A 245 -19.95 -9.95 -8.00
C LYS A 245 -19.18 -11.23 -7.66
N ALA A 246 -17.93 -11.35 -8.07
CA ALA A 246 -17.11 -12.56 -7.86
C ALA A 246 -16.75 -12.77 -6.39
N THR A 247 -16.48 -11.69 -5.64
CA THR A 247 -15.97 -11.77 -4.26
C THR A 247 -17.03 -11.52 -3.20
N ASN A 248 -18.19 -10.99 -3.58
CA ASN A 248 -19.24 -10.46 -2.69
C ASN A 248 -18.69 -9.41 -1.69
N ARG A 249 -17.66 -8.64 -2.09
CA ARG A 249 -16.97 -7.68 -1.22
C ARG A 249 -17.23 -6.27 -1.66
N ARG A 250 -17.28 -5.36 -0.66
CA ARG A 250 -17.34 -3.93 -0.91
C ARG A 250 -16.00 -3.42 -1.42
N VAL A 251 -16.03 -2.53 -2.41
CA VAL A 251 -14.86 -1.80 -2.91
C VAL A 251 -14.86 -0.37 -2.37
N THR A 252 -13.71 0.14 -1.95
CA THR A 252 -13.55 1.54 -1.61
C THR A 252 -13.14 2.33 -2.84
N LEU A 253 -13.83 3.43 -3.12
CA LEU A 253 -13.47 4.37 -4.19
C LEU A 253 -12.81 5.59 -3.55
N GLU A 254 -11.52 5.75 -3.79
CA GLU A 254 -10.76 6.90 -3.35
C GLU A 254 -11.02 8.08 -4.31
N TYR A 255 -11.40 9.22 -3.76
CA TYR A 255 -11.74 10.40 -4.54
C TYR A 255 -11.07 11.64 -3.93
N ILE A 256 -9.98 12.09 -4.55
CA ILE A 256 -9.27 13.31 -4.15
C ILE A 256 -10.03 14.54 -4.65
N LEU A 257 -10.24 15.52 -3.76
CA LEU A 257 -10.95 16.75 -4.10
C LEU A 257 -9.94 17.83 -4.50
N LEU A 258 -9.95 18.18 -5.78
CA LEU A 258 -9.10 19.21 -6.39
C LEU A 258 -9.96 20.44 -6.72
N LYS A 259 -9.58 21.59 -6.18
CA LYS A 259 -10.32 22.84 -6.32
C LYS A 259 -10.59 23.18 -7.79
N ASP A 260 -11.82 23.55 -8.10
CA ASP A 260 -12.29 24.02 -9.41
C ASP A 260 -12.12 22.97 -10.55
N LEU A 261 -11.82 21.71 -10.22
CA LEU A 261 -11.60 20.67 -11.22
C LEU A 261 -12.60 19.51 -11.10
N ASN A 262 -12.73 18.92 -9.92
CA ASN A 262 -13.56 17.74 -9.70
C ASN A 262 -14.40 17.83 -8.41
N ASP A 263 -14.45 18.97 -7.76
CA ASP A 263 -15.04 19.19 -6.43
C ASP A 263 -16.44 19.84 -6.46
N SER A 264 -17.02 20.04 -7.65
CA SER A 264 -18.35 20.64 -7.78
C SER A 264 -19.48 19.66 -7.42
N LYS A 265 -20.62 20.20 -7.02
CA LYS A 265 -21.86 19.43 -6.78
C LYS A 265 -22.33 18.66 -8.01
N GLU A 266 -22.05 19.18 -9.23
CA GLU A 266 -22.33 18.47 -10.46
C GLU A 266 -21.48 17.20 -10.57
N MET A 267 -20.19 17.28 -10.23
CA MET A 267 -19.30 16.12 -10.19
C MET A 267 -19.73 15.09 -9.16
N ALA A 268 -20.22 15.53 -7.99
CA ALA A 268 -20.78 14.61 -6.99
C ALA A 268 -22.01 13.86 -7.52
N ASN A 269 -22.89 14.53 -8.24
CA ASN A 269 -24.06 13.88 -8.86
C ASN A 269 -23.64 12.89 -9.95
N LYS A 270 -22.73 13.26 -10.84
CA LYS A 270 -22.16 12.35 -11.85
C LYS A 270 -21.50 11.13 -11.22
N LEU A 271 -20.77 11.31 -10.09
CA LEU A 271 -20.20 10.20 -9.36
C LEU A 271 -21.30 9.28 -8.81
N ALA A 272 -22.34 9.83 -8.20
CA ALA A 272 -23.46 9.05 -7.68
C ALA A 272 -24.17 8.25 -8.79
N ASP A 273 -24.36 8.84 -9.98
CA ASP A 273 -24.94 8.15 -11.15
C ASP A 273 -24.03 7.02 -11.64
N LEU A 274 -22.73 7.27 -11.73
CA LEU A 274 -21.72 6.29 -12.22
C LEU A 274 -21.68 5.03 -11.35
N ILE A 275 -21.82 5.18 -10.04
CA ILE A 275 -21.70 4.08 -9.06
C ILE A 275 -23.06 3.57 -8.55
N PHE A 276 -24.14 4.01 -9.17
CA PHE A 276 -25.49 3.61 -8.74
C PHE A 276 -25.64 2.09 -8.72
N GLY A 277 -26.21 1.57 -7.61
CA GLY A 277 -26.45 0.14 -7.41
C GLY A 277 -25.20 -0.71 -7.13
N MET A 278 -24.02 -0.11 -7.01
CA MET A 278 -22.78 -0.84 -6.67
C MET A 278 -22.57 -0.93 -5.16
N ASN A 279 -22.03 -2.06 -4.69
CA ASN A 279 -21.58 -2.20 -3.28
C ASN A 279 -20.23 -1.50 -3.09
N VAL A 280 -20.26 -0.17 -3.00
CA VAL A 280 -19.06 0.65 -2.85
C VAL A 280 -19.13 1.59 -1.66
N TYR A 281 -17.99 2.07 -1.25
CA TYR A 281 -17.81 3.11 -0.25
C TYR A 281 -16.92 4.20 -0.83
N VAL A 282 -17.35 5.45 -0.75
CA VAL A 282 -16.56 6.59 -1.26
C VAL A 282 -15.75 7.21 -0.13
N ASN A 283 -14.44 7.30 -0.32
CA ASN A 283 -13.53 7.96 0.59
C ASN A 283 -13.06 9.27 -0.05
N LEU A 284 -13.64 10.40 0.38
CA LEU A 284 -13.24 11.73 -0.07
C LEU A 284 -11.96 12.13 0.62
N ILE A 285 -10.96 12.50 -0.16
CA ILE A 285 -9.64 12.89 0.32
C ILE A 285 -9.45 14.38 0.04
N PRO A 286 -9.37 15.24 1.07
CA PRO A 286 -8.91 16.61 0.87
C PRO A 286 -7.53 16.58 0.23
N TYR A 287 -7.31 17.40 -0.80
CA TYR A 287 -6.01 17.42 -1.45
C TYR A 287 -4.92 17.96 -0.52
N ASN A 288 -3.86 17.20 -0.36
CA ASN A 288 -2.66 17.64 0.34
C ASN A 288 -1.74 18.31 -0.69
N GLU A 289 -1.62 19.63 -0.61
CA GLU A 289 -0.90 20.40 -1.62
C GLU A 289 0.56 19.96 -1.73
N VAL A 290 1.00 19.73 -2.94
CA VAL A 290 2.38 19.43 -3.30
C VAL A 290 2.96 20.69 -3.91
N LYS A 291 4.03 21.22 -3.31
CA LYS A 291 4.62 22.52 -3.67
C LYS A 291 4.91 22.68 -5.17
N GLU A 292 5.30 21.60 -5.82
CA GLU A 292 5.68 21.57 -7.23
C GLU A 292 4.49 21.33 -8.19
N LYS A 293 3.25 21.24 -7.66
CA LYS A 293 2.04 21.00 -8.45
C LYS A 293 1.12 22.21 -8.43
N PRO A 294 0.42 22.52 -9.55
CA PRO A 294 -0.41 23.73 -9.62
C PRO A 294 -1.77 23.58 -8.92
N TYR A 295 -2.10 22.38 -8.46
CA TYR A 295 -3.41 22.07 -7.90
C TYR A 295 -3.56 22.63 -6.49
N LYS A 296 -4.80 22.99 -6.14
CA LYS A 296 -5.17 23.54 -4.84
C LYS A 296 -6.21 22.68 -4.15
N ARG A 297 -6.20 22.71 -2.85
CA ARG A 297 -7.20 22.09 -1.99
C ARG A 297 -8.55 22.78 -2.19
N SER A 298 -9.62 21.98 -2.26
CA SER A 298 -10.99 22.45 -2.28
C SER A 298 -11.32 23.23 -1.00
N LEU A 299 -12.18 24.23 -1.11
CA LEU A 299 -12.67 24.96 0.05
C LEU A 299 -13.53 24.06 0.95
N PRO A 300 -13.56 24.28 2.27
CA PRO A 300 -14.35 23.47 3.20
C PRO A 300 -15.84 23.38 2.81
N GLU A 301 -16.42 24.47 2.31
CA GLU A 301 -17.82 24.52 1.83
C GLU A 301 -18.03 23.61 0.63
N ALA A 302 -17.14 23.66 -0.37
CA ALA A 302 -17.22 22.79 -1.55
C ALA A 302 -17.10 21.31 -1.18
N MET A 303 -16.16 20.98 -0.28
CA MET A 303 -16.02 19.60 0.24
C MET A 303 -17.27 19.14 0.96
N LYS A 304 -17.89 20.01 1.77
CA LYS A 304 -19.14 19.72 2.48
C LYS A 304 -20.28 19.52 1.49
N ASP A 305 -20.43 20.41 0.51
CA ASP A 305 -21.49 20.32 -0.51
C ASP A 305 -21.38 19.04 -1.34
N PHE A 306 -20.15 18.64 -1.69
CA PHE A 306 -19.87 17.39 -2.38
C PHE A 306 -20.26 16.17 -1.52
N TYR A 307 -19.87 16.17 -0.25
CA TYR A 307 -20.22 15.14 0.71
C TYR A 307 -21.75 15.04 0.90
N ASP A 308 -22.41 16.16 1.13
CA ASP A 308 -23.86 16.22 1.35
C ASP A 308 -24.65 15.77 0.09
N ALA A 309 -24.16 16.11 -1.11
CA ALA A 309 -24.74 15.67 -2.37
C ALA A 309 -24.70 14.13 -2.50
N LEU A 310 -23.58 13.50 -2.18
CA LEU A 310 -23.47 12.04 -2.19
C LEU A 310 -24.34 11.39 -1.13
N LYS A 311 -24.36 11.94 0.08
CA LYS A 311 -25.24 11.46 1.18
C LYS A 311 -26.71 11.52 0.80
N LYS A 312 -27.16 12.61 0.20
CA LYS A 312 -28.56 12.79 -0.27
C LYS A 312 -28.95 11.73 -1.32
N ARG A 313 -27.98 11.24 -2.09
CA ARG A 313 -28.14 10.16 -3.08
C ARG A 313 -28.01 8.75 -2.47
N GLY A 314 -27.89 8.64 -1.14
CA GLY A 314 -27.78 7.36 -0.43
C GLY A 314 -26.40 6.69 -0.57
N ILE A 315 -25.39 7.40 -1.02
CA ILE A 315 -24.02 6.86 -1.16
C ILE A 315 -23.35 6.81 0.22
N ASN A 316 -22.73 5.68 0.53
CA ASN A 316 -21.87 5.55 1.70
C ASN A 316 -20.57 6.33 1.46
N VAL A 317 -20.36 7.43 2.17
CA VAL A 317 -19.24 8.34 1.97
C VAL A 317 -18.65 8.83 3.29
N THR A 318 -17.33 9.00 3.32
CA THR A 318 -16.59 9.67 4.41
C THR A 318 -15.70 10.75 3.82
N LEU A 319 -15.55 11.84 4.55
CA LEU A 319 -14.49 12.82 4.34
C LEU A 319 -13.33 12.46 5.27
N ARG A 320 -12.18 12.08 4.67
CA ARG A 320 -11.01 11.62 5.41
C ARG A 320 -10.38 12.76 6.20
N GLN A 321 -10.01 12.48 7.45
CA GLN A 321 -9.16 13.37 8.22
C GLN A 321 -7.72 13.25 7.72
N GLU A 322 -7.05 14.39 7.61
CA GLU A 322 -5.64 14.45 7.27
C GLU A 322 -4.77 13.95 8.41
N GLN A 323 -3.63 13.34 8.05
CA GLN A 323 -2.63 12.90 9.00
C GLN A 323 -1.24 13.18 8.44
N GLY A 324 -0.33 13.69 9.28
CA GLY A 324 1.07 13.91 8.93
C GLY A 324 1.30 15.00 7.87
N HIS A 325 0.41 15.97 7.75
CA HIS A 325 0.53 17.03 6.74
C HIS A 325 1.79 17.88 6.93
N ASP A 326 2.14 18.22 8.17
CA ASP A 326 3.29 19.07 8.53
C ASP A 326 4.66 18.42 8.24
N ILE A 327 4.70 17.11 8.02
CA ILE A 327 5.92 16.35 7.68
C ILE A 327 5.89 15.73 6.26
N ASP A 328 5.01 16.20 5.38
CA ASP A 328 4.78 15.62 4.04
C ASP A 328 4.54 14.08 4.10
N ALA A 329 3.77 13.61 5.06
CA ALA A 329 3.42 12.19 5.22
C ALA A 329 2.02 11.83 4.75
N ALA A 330 1.22 12.82 4.36
CA ALA A 330 -0.14 12.58 3.88
C ALA A 330 -0.17 11.93 2.50
N CYS A 331 -1.32 11.36 2.14
CA CYS A 331 -1.50 10.70 0.84
C CYS A 331 -1.13 11.63 -0.32
N GLY A 332 -0.31 11.10 -1.25
CA GLY A 332 0.17 11.83 -2.42
C GLY A 332 1.40 12.71 -2.18
N GLN A 333 1.92 12.82 -0.95
CA GLN A 333 3.09 13.66 -0.63
C GLN A 333 4.42 12.92 -0.56
N LEU A 334 4.42 11.59 -0.49
CA LEU A 334 5.62 10.77 -0.37
C LEU A 334 6.47 10.83 -1.65
N ARG A 335 7.76 11.14 -1.53
CA ARG A 335 8.66 11.33 -2.68
C ARG A 335 10.14 11.12 -2.40
N SER A 336 10.52 10.68 -1.19
CA SER A 336 11.92 10.44 -0.80
C SER A 336 12.84 11.65 -1.12
N LYS A 337 12.53 12.81 -0.57
CA LYS A 337 13.19 14.13 -0.91
C LYS A 337 14.72 14.11 -0.94
N LYS A 338 15.38 13.18 -0.25
CA LYS A 338 16.86 13.07 -0.25
C LYS A 338 17.45 12.41 -1.52
N MET A 339 16.65 11.88 -2.44
CA MET A 339 17.17 11.36 -3.72
C MET A 339 17.80 12.44 -4.61
N ASN A 340 17.50 13.74 -4.37
CA ASN A 340 17.96 14.83 -5.22
C ASN A 340 19.35 15.39 -4.87
N ASN A 341 20.00 14.91 -3.78
CA ASN A 341 21.30 15.45 -3.35
C ASN A 341 22.52 14.59 -3.71
N THR A 342 22.33 13.48 -4.45
CA THR A 342 23.43 12.60 -4.90
C THR A 342 23.76 12.72 -6.38
N SER A 343 23.19 13.72 -7.08
CA SER A 343 23.51 14.02 -8.48
C SER A 343 24.16 15.41 -8.57
N ASN A 344 25.39 15.53 -8.04
CA ASN A 344 26.38 16.55 -8.43
C ASN A 344 27.76 15.91 -8.32
#